data_767668c8b08c85eac0ed4f358c2c037e
#
_entry.id   767668c8b08c85eac0ed4f358c2c037e
#
_cell.length_a   1.000
_cell.length_b   1.000
_cell.length_c   1.000
_cell.angle_alpha   90.00
_cell.angle_beta   90.00
_cell.angle_gamma   90.00
#
_symmetry.space_group_name_H-M   'P 1'
#
loop_
_entity.id
_entity.type
_entity.pdbx_description
1 polymer ?
#
loop_
_entity_poly.entity_id
_entity_poly.type
_entity_poly.pdbx_seq_one_letter_code
_entity_poly.pdbx_strand_id
1 'polypeptide(L)'
;LNQQQTDLDEKTTQLSEQQTKIDNIIGVKAEVVEALQKEFQKNNINVNLDSQTGALTLDASVLFDVDESELTDAGKEALRNVLPIYCKVLMEDTYKNYLAEIIIDGYTDTDGDYAYNLELSQQRSLAVAQYLLDIQGEFLTENQSLDLQDYLTVNGHSSANPILDAQGN
;
A
#
# COMPACT_ATOMS: atom_id res chain seq x y z
N LEU A 1 -15.29 -47.23 15.04
CA LEU A 1 -13.85 -47.14 14.85
C LEU A 1 -13.49 -46.56 13.46
N ASN A 2 -14.12 -47.02 12.39
CA ASN A 2 -13.82 -46.56 11.04
C ASN A 2 -14.26 -45.11 10.79
N GLN A 3 -15.36 -44.66 11.38
CA GLN A 3 -15.87 -43.30 11.19
C GLN A 3 -14.98 -42.27 11.89
N GLN A 4 -14.47 -42.54 13.09
CA GLN A 4 -13.54 -41.70 13.80
C GLN A 4 -12.19 -41.53 13.05
N GLN A 5 -11.71 -42.59 12.44
CA GLN A 5 -10.48 -42.56 11.64
C GLN A 5 -10.68 -41.74 10.36
N THR A 6 -11.82 -41.87 9.68
CA THR A 6 -12.16 -41.10 8.49
C THR A 6 -12.28 -39.61 8.83
N ASP A 7 -12.94 -39.25 9.94
CA ASP A 7 -13.08 -37.86 10.40
C ASP A 7 -11.71 -37.22 10.71
N LEU A 8 -10.80 -38.01 11.32
CA LEU A 8 -9.45 -37.55 11.63
C LEU A 8 -8.63 -37.32 10.35
N ASP A 9 -8.72 -38.23 9.39
CA ASP A 9 -8.02 -38.13 8.10
C ASP A 9 -8.53 -36.92 7.29
N GLU A 10 -9.84 -36.65 7.27
CA GLU A 10 -10.44 -35.48 6.64
C GLU A 10 -9.94 -34.19 7.27
N LYS A 11 -9.91 -34.09 8.61
CA LYS A 11 -9.40 -32.93 9.34
C LYS A 11 -7.91 -32.69 9.07
N THR A 12 -7.11 -33.73 9.03
CA THR A 12 -5.69 -33.65 8.72
C THR A 12 -5.45 -33.14 7.30
N THR A 13 -6.24 -33.60 6.33
CA THR A 13 -6.19 -33.11 4.93
C THR A 13 -6.57 -31.63 4.84
N GLN A 14 -7.65 -31.21 5.52
CA GLN A 14 -8.08 -29.81 5.56
C GLN A 14 -7.02 -28.88 6.17
N LEU A 15 -6.38 -29.28 7.25
CA LEU A 15 -5.28 -28.53 7.88
C LEU A 15 -4.07 -28.41 6.95
N SER A 16 -3.70 -29.47 6.23
CA SER A 16 -2.62 -29.48 5.26
C SER A 16 -2.92 -28.54 4.08
N GLU A 17 -4.14 -28.53 3.55
CA GLU A 17 -4.58 -27.63 2.49
C GLU A 17 -4.57 -26.18 2.94
N GLN A 18 -5.02 -25.86 4.15
CA GLN A 18 -4.99 -24.51 4.73
C GLN A 18 -3.55 -24.02 4.92
N GLN A 19 -2.64 -24.87 5.40
CA GLN A 19 -1.24 -24.54 5.57
C GLN A 19 -0.57 -24.24 4.23
N THR A 20 -0.84 -25.00 3.19
CA THR A 20 -0.35 -24.76 1.83
C THR A 20 -0.84 -23.43 1.28
N LYS A 21 -2.11 -23.07 1.50
CA LYS A 21 -2.65 -21.75 1.10
C LYS A 21 -1.96 -20.60 1.83
N ILE A 22 -1.73 -20.74 3.14
CA ILE A 22 -1.01 -19.74 3.95
C ILE A 22 0.42 -19.57 3.45
N ASP A 23 1.13 -20.65 3.21
CA ASP A 23 2.50 -20.64 2.70
C ASP A 23 2.59 -19.97 1.32
N ASN A 24 1.63 -20.23 0.43
CA ASN A 24 1.54 -19.60 -0.87
C ASN A 24 1.29 -18.08 -0.77
N ILE A 25 0.41 -17.64 0.11
CA ILE A 25 0.12 -16.21 0.34
C ILE A 25 1.35 -15.49 0.89
N ILE A 26 2.05 -16.08 1.85
CA ILE A 26 3.30 -15.53 2.41
C ILE A 26 4.37 -15.44 1.32
N GLY A 27 4.53 -16.47 0.50
CA GLY A 27 5.47 -16.50 -0.61
C GLY A 27 5.20 -15.41 -1.64
N VAL A 28 3.96 -15.22 -2.06
CA VAL A 28 3.57 -14.16 -2.99
C VAL A 28 3.84 -12.78 -2.41
N LYS A 29 3.55 -12.56 -1.13
CA LYS A 29 3.85 -11.30 -0.45
C LYS A 29 5.35 -10.99 -0.46
N ALA A 30 6.19 -11.96 -0.16
CA ALA A 30 7.64 -11.80 -0.22
C ALA A 30 8.14 -11.50 -1.64
N GLU A 31 7.59 -12.16 -2.65
CA GLU A 31 7.90 -11.93 -4.06
C GLU A 31 7.50 -10.52 -4.51
N VAL A 32 6.34 -10.01 -4.09
CA VAL A 32 5.88 -8.64 -4.37
C VAL A 32 6.85 -7.62 -3.80
N VAL A 33 7.24 -7.77 -2.54
CA VAL A 33 8.19 -6.85 -1.89
C VAL A 33 9.54 -6.87 -2.61
N GLU A 34 10.03 -8.05 -2.97
CA GLU A 34 11.29 -8.20 -3.71
C GLU A 34 11.19 -7.56 -5.12
N ALA A 35 10.07 -7.76 -5.81
CA ALA A 35 9.83 -7.16 -7.13
C ALA A 35 9.79 -5.64 -7.05
N LEU A 36 9.13 -5.07 -6.04
CA LEU A 36 9.11 -3.63 -5.78
C LEU A 36 10.52 -3.09 -5.54
N GLN A 37 11.29 -3.74 -4.66
CA GLN A 37 12.67 -3.33 -4.36
C GLN A 37 13.54 -3.33 -5.62
N LYS A 38 13.46 -4.39 -6.43
CA LYS A 38 14.22 -4.51 -7.68
C LYS A 38 13.85 -3.42 -8.69
N GLU A 39 12.57 -3.14 -8.87
CA GLU A 39 12.13 -2.11 -9.81
C GLU A 39 12.56 -0.71 -9.39
N PHE A 40 12.46 -0.38 -8.09
CA PHE A 40 12.97 0.90 -7.60
C PHE A 40 14.49 1.04 -7.75
N GLN A 41 15.25 -0.01 -7.45
CA GLN A 41 16.71 -0.03 -7.64
C GLN A 41 17.09 0.13 -9.12
N LYS A 42 16.41 -0.57 -10.01
CA LYS A 42 16.65 -0.48 -11.46
C LYS A 42 16.43 0.92 -12.01
N ASN A 43 15.50 1.65 -11.46
CA ASN A 43 15.21 3.03 -11.84
C ASN A 43 16.03 4.06 -11.05
N ASN A 44 16.94 3.64 -10.19
CA ASN A 44 17.75 4.50 -9.30
C ASN A 44 16.90 5.41 -8.40
N ILE A 45 15.75 4.93 -7.97
CA ILE A 45 14.84 5.66 -7.07
C ILE A 45 15.02 5.10 -5.66
N ASN A 46 15.40 5.98 -4.75
CA ASN A 46 15.51 5.65 -3.33
C ASN A 46 14.18 5.89 -2.64
N VAL A 47 13.60 4.84 -2.07
CA VAL A 47 12.31 4.86 -1.39
C VAL A 47 12.39 4.21 -0.03
N ASN A 48 11.51 4.61 0.87
CA ASN A 48 11.31 3.96 2.15
C ASN A 48 10.23 2.89 2.01
N LEU A 49 10.64 1.68 1.66
CA LEU A 49 9.78 0.52 1.49
C LEU A 49 9.96 -0.44 2.65
N ASP A 50 8.87 -0.74 3.37
CA ASP A 50 8.89 -1.74 4.44
C ASP A 50 9.08 -3.14 3.85
N SER A 51 10.14 -3.82 4.30
CA SER A 51 10.52 -5.15 3.79
C SER A 51 9.57 -6.27 4.23
N GLN A 52 8.74 -6.03 5.23
CA GLN A 52 7.78 -7.02 5.74
C GLN A 52 6.37 -6.81 5.19
N THR A 53 5.95 -5.57 5.05
CA THR A 53 4.58 -5.23 4.65
C THR A 53 4.47 -4.80 3.19
N GLY A 54 5.56 -4.35 2.58
CA GLY A 54 5.54 -3.72 1.27
C GLY A 54 4.97 -2.29 1.29
N ALA A 55 4.74 -1.72 2.46
CA ALA A 55 4.24 -0.36 2.58
C ALA A 55 5.30 0.65 2.14
N LEU A 56 4.88 1.63 1.37
CA LEU A 56 5.69 2.74 0.90
C LEU A 56 5.39 3.98 1.73
N THR A 57 6.42 4.53 2.37
CA THR A 57 6.31 5.76 3.14
C THR A 57 6.83 6.95 2.35
N LEU A 58 6.02 7.98 2.22
CA LEU A 58 6.35 9.24 1.57
C LEU A 58 6.36 10.37 2.59
N ASP A 59 7.30 11.31 2.42
CA ASP A 59 7.42 12.46 3.30
C ASP A 59 6.35 13.50 2.98
N ALA A 60 5.44 13.71 3.91
CA ALA A 60 4.36 14.68 3.77
C ALA A 60 4.85 16.12 3.57
N SER A 61 6.02 16.48 4.10
CA SER A 61 6.60 17.82 3.91
C SER A 61 7.08 18.10 2.48
N VAL A 62 7.32 17.05 1.71
CA VAL A 62 7.59 17.17 0.26
C VAL A 62 6.28 17.28 -0.52
N LEU A 63 5.26 16.55 -0.10
CA LEU A 63 3.99 16.47 -0.80
C LEU A 63 3.11 17.70 -0.60
N PHE A 64 3.13 18.28 0.59
CA PHE A 64 2.20 19.35 0.99
C PHE A 64 2.92 20.45 1.77
N ASP A 65 2.46 21.68 1.59
CA ASP A 65 2.84 22.78 2.47
C ASP A 65 2.16 22.63 3.86
N VAL A 66 2.64 23.38 4.84
CA VAL A 66 2.11 23.36 6.22
C VAL A 66 0.62 23.72 6.19
N ASP A 67 -0.18 22.91 6.88
CA ASP A 67 -1.65 23.04 6.97
C ASP A 67 -2.41 22.96 5.64
N GLU A 68 -1.73 22.62 4.55
CA GLU A 68 -2.34 22.47 3.23
C GLU A 68 -2.61 21.00 2.87
N SER A 69 -3.59 20.78 2.01
CA SER A 69 -3.93 19.48 1.43
C SER A 69 -3.84 19.46 -0.10
N GLU A 70 -3.37 20.55 -0.69
CA GLU A 70 -3.05 20.61 -2.12
C GLU A 70 -1.62 20.13 -2.35
N LEU A 71 -1.43 19.23 -3.32
CA LEU A 71 -0.11 18.74 -3.68
C LEU A 71 0.75 19.85 -4.27
N THR A 72 1.97 19.99 -3.76
CA THR A 72 2.99 20.87 -4.35
C THR A 72 3.48 20.31 -5.68
N ASP A 73 4.10 21.14 -6.49
CA ASP A 73 4.74 20.67 -7.75
C ASP A 73 5.83 19.64 -7.47
N ALA A 74 6.64 19.85 -6.43
CA ALA A 74 7.63 18.88 -5.98
C ALA A 74 7.00 17.56 -5.51
N GLY A 75 5.85 17.63 -4.82
CA GLY A 75 5.07 16.48 -4.41
C GLY A 75 4.52 15.70 -5.60
N LYS A 76 3.99 16.36 -6.60
CA LYS A 76 3.51 15.74 -7.84
C LYS A 76 4.65 15.04 -8.58
N GLU A 77 5.82 15.66 -8.65
CA GLU A 77 7.00 15.05 -9.26
C GLU A 77 7.46 13.81 -8.49
N ALA A 78 7.51 13.89 -7.16
CA ALA A 78 7.87 12.75 -6.32
C ALA A 78 6.89 11.57 -6.52
N LEU A 79 5.59 11.85 -6.57
CA LEU A 79 4.56 10.83 -6.84
C LEU A 79 4.68 10.24 -8.25
N ARG A 80 4.99 11.04 -9.26
CA ARG A 80 5.23 10.56 -10.63
C ARG A 80 6.43 9.63 -10.74
N ASN A 81 7.43 9.79 -9.91
CA ASN A 81 8.59 8.91 -9.88
C ASN A 81 8.30 7.57 -9.19
N VAL A 82 7.36 7.53 -8.27
CA VAL A 82 7.13 6.40 -7.37
C VAL A 82 5.88 5.60 -7.76
N LEU A 83 4.76 6.26 -7.97
CA LEU A 83 3.47 5.61 -8.20
C LEU A 83 3.44 4.70 -9.44
N PRO A 84 4.03 5.08 -10.60
CA PRO A 84 4.05 4.19 -11.76
C PRO A 84 4.72 2.86 -11.48
N ILE A 85 5.85 2.87 -10.78
CA ILE A 85 6.59 1.66 -10.42
C ILE A 85 5.77 0.81 -9.46
N TYR A 86 5.28 1.42 -8.38
CA TYR A 86 4.51 0.74 -7.34
C TYR A 86 3.24 0.07 -7.90
N CYS A 87 2.43 0.85 -8.61
CA CYS A 87 1.16 0.36 -9.16
C CYS A 87 1.35 -0.67 -10.27
N LYS A 88 2.35 -0.52 -11.14
CA LYS A 88 2.62 -1.50 -12.20
C LYS A 88 2.97 -2.87 -11.64
N VAL A 89 3.81 -2.93 -10.61
CA VAL A 89 4.13 -4.19 -9.94
C VAL A 89 2.90 -4.79 -9.29
N LEU A 90 2.14 -4.01 -8.52
CA LEU A 90 0.96 -4.51 -7.81
C LEU A 90 -0.16 -4.98 -8.76
N MET A 91 -0.29 -4.36 -9.93
CA MET A 91 -1.32 -4.71 -10.91
C MET A 91 -0.88 -5.80 -11.89
N GLU A 92 0.30 -6.38 -11.74
CA GLU A 92 0.69 -7.58 -12.49
C GLU A 92 -0.26 -8.73 -12.17
N ASP A 93 -0.65 -9.50 -13.19
CA ASP A 93 -1.58 -10.64 -13.06
C ASP A 93 -1.09 -11.67 -12.04
N THR A 94 0.22 -11.82 -11.89
CA THR A 94 0.84 -12.71 -10.90
C THR A 94 0.50 -12.32 -9.47
N TYR A 95 0.37 -11.02 -9.18
CA TYR A 95 0.25 -10.49 -7.81
C TYR A 95 -1.14 -9.96 -7.47
N LYS A 96 -1.84 -9.33 -8.42
CA LYS A 96 -3.11 -8.64 -8.14
C LYS A 96 -4.18 -9.52 -7.49
N ASN A 97 -4.24 -10.81 -7.84
CA ASN A 97 -5.22 -11.74 -7.29
C ASN A 97 -5.00 -12.08 -5.81
N TYR A 98 -3.84 -11.74 -5.26
CA TYR A 98 -3.48 -11.93 -3.85
C TYR A 98 -3.53 -10.63 -3.05
N LEU A 99 -3.84 -9.52 -3.68
CA LEU A 99 -4.08 -8.26 -3.00
C LEU A 99 -5.47 -8.26 -2.37
N ALA A 100 -5.58 -7.78 -1.13
CA ALA A 100 -6.86 -7.47 -0.52
C ALA A 100 -7.25 -6.02 -0.83
N GLU A 101 -6.35 -5.09 -0.57
CA GLU A 101 -6.55 -3.65 -0.76
C GLU A 101 -5.22 -2.97 -1.07
N ILE A 102 -5.30 -1.81 -1.72
CA ILE A 102 -4.23 -0.83 -1.80
C ILE A 102 -4.70 0.37 -0.98
N ILE A 103 -4.03 0.63 0.13
CA ILE A 103 -4.46 1.62 1.10
C ILE A 103 -3.56 2.85 1.02
N ILE A 104 -4.16 4.01 0.85
CA ILE A 104 -3.48 5.30 1.01
C ILE A 104 -3.85 5.85 2.38
N ASP A 105 -2.89 5.80 3.30
CA ASP A 105 -3.05 6.26 4.67
C ASP A 105 -2.36 7.61 4.87
N GLY A 106 -3.12 8.56 5.40
CA GLY A 106 -2.62 9.88 5.80
C GLY A 106 -2.48 9.98 7.31
N TYR A 107 -1.36 10.54 7.75
CA TYR A 107 -1.06 10.83 9.15
C TYR A 107 -0.65 12.28 9.28
N THR A 108 -0.90 12.88 10.43
CA THR A 108 -0.39 14.19 10.83
C THR A 108 0.56 14.03 12.02
N ASP A 109 1.32 15.09 12.34
CA ASP A 109 2.00 15.19 13.62
C ASP A 109 0.99 15.37 14.78
N THR A 110 1.50 15.54 15.98
CA THR A 110 0.69 15.69 17.20
C THR A 110 0.28 17.13 17.47
N ASP A 111 0.73 18.07 16.65
CA ASP A 111 0.37 19.48 16.81
C ASP A 111 -1.06 19.72 16.29
N GLY A 112 -1.83 20.44 17.10
CA GLY A 112 -3.20 20.82 16.74
C GLY A 112 -4.28 19.90 17.30
N ASP A 113 -5.52 20.24 16.95
CA ASP A 113 -6.70 19.52 17.39
C ASP A 113 -6.88 18.21 16.61
N TYR A 114 -7.30 17.16 17.31
CA TYR A 114 -7.51 15.83 16.70
C TYR A 114 -8.49 15.87 15.51
N ALA A 115 -9.62 16.57 15.67
CA ALA A 115 -10.64 16.65 14.62
C ALA A 115 -10.14 17.39 13.38
N TYR A 116 -9.39 18.47 13.57
CA TYR A 116 -8.73 19.21 12.49
C TYR A 116 -7.73 18.32 11.75
N ASN A 117 -6.87 17.63 12.49
CA ASN A 117 -5.87 16.72 11.93
C ASN A 117 -6.51 15.51 11.23
N LEU A 118 -7.65 15.04 11.72
CA LEU A 118 -8.41 13.97 11.06
C LEU A 118 -8.88 14.42 9.67
N GLU A 119 -9.46 15.60 9.58
CA GLU A 119 -9.88 16.17 8.31
C GLU A 119 -8.70 16.40 7.37
N LEU A 120 -7.63 17.03 7.86
CA LEU A 120 -6.43 17.31 7.08
C LEU A 120 -5.77 16.02 6.54
N SER A 121 -5.62 15.00 7.37
CA SER A 121 -5.06 13.72 6.95
C SER A 121 -5.91 13.01 5.91
N GLN A 122 -7.23 13.08 6.05
CA GLN A 122 -8.17 12.53 5.06
C GLN A 122 -8.09 13.27 3.72
N GLN A 123 -8.06 14.60 3.74
CA GLN A 123 -7.93 15.41 2.54
C GLN A 123 -6.61 15.19 1.82
N ARG A 124 -5.52 15.03 2.54
CA ARG A 124 -4.19 14.73 1.99
C ARG A 124 -4.14 13.35 1.31
N SER A 125 -4.67 12.33 1.96
CA SER A 125 -4.76 10.99 1.36
C SER A 125 -5.63 10.99 0.11
N LEU A 126 -6.74 11.72 0.14
CA LEU A 126 -7.63 11.88 -1.01
C LEU A 126 -6.92 12.61 -2.17
N ALA A 127 -6.14 13.64 -1.88
CA ALA A 127 -5.38 14.37 -2.90
C ALA A 127 -4.36 13.46 -3.62
N VAL A 128 -3.67 12.58 -2.88
CA VAL A 128 -2.77 11.57 -3.47
C VAL A 128 -3.54 10.58 -4.33
N ALA A 129 -4.67 10.08 -3.86
CA ALA A 129 -5.51 9.16 -4.61
C ALA A 129 -6.04 9.78 -5.91
N GLN A 130 -6.54 11.00 -5.85
CA GLN A 130 -7.03 11.73 -7.02
C GLN A 130 -5.92 11.95 -8.04
N TYR A 131 -4.73 12.33 -7.59
CA TYR A 131 -3.57 12.47 -8.47
C TYR A 131 -3.17 11.15 -9.14
N LEU A 132 -3.16 10.05 -8.39
CA LEU A 132 -2.93 8.71 -8.94
C LEU A 132 -3.95 8.37 -10.03
N LEU A 133 -5.23 8.61 -9.78
CA LEU A 133 -6.30 8.35 -10.74
C LEU A 133 -6.18 9.24 -12.00
N ASP A 134 -5.71 10.46 -11.85
CA ASP A 134 -5.50 11.38 -12.98
C ASP A 134 -4.36 10.92 -13.90
N ILE A 135 -3.27 10.37 -13.32
CA ILE A 135 -2.09 9.97 -14.11
C ILE A 135 -2.05 8.49 -14.47
N GLN A 136 -2.92 7.65 -13.90
CA GLN A 136 -2.86 6.18 -14.05
C GLN A 136 -2.84 5.71 -15.50
N GLY A 137 -3.53 6.40 -16.41
CA GLY A 137 -3.56 6.07 -17.82
C GLY A 137 -2.24 6.23 -18.56
N GLU A 138 -1.25 6.89 -17.95
CA GLU A 138 0.09 7.06 -18.51
C GLU A 138 0.94 5.78 -18.37
N PHE A 139 0.61 4.90 -17.41
CA PHE A 139 1.42 3.71 -17.08
C PHE A 139 0.64 2.43 -16.85
N LEU A 140 -0.69 2.48 -16.73
CA LEU A 140 -1.56 1.31 -16.61
C LEU A 140 -2.41 1.15 -17.88
N THR A 141 -2.72 -0.10 -18.21
CA THR A 141 -3.73 -0.40 -19.21
C THR A 141 -5.13 -0.03 -18.70
N GLU A 142 -6.11 0.06 -19.58
CA GLU A 142 -7.50 0.34 -19.19
C GLU A 142 -8.02 -0.68 -18.17
N ASN A 143 -7.78 -1.97 -18.40
CA ASN A 143 -8.17 -3.02 -17.46
C ASN A 143 -7.46 -2.89 -16.09
N GLN A 144 -6.16 -2.60 -16.09
CA GLN A 144 -5.42 -2.38 -14.85
C GLN A 144 -5.92 -1.15 -14.08
N SER A 145 -6.32 -0.11 -14.79
CA SER A 145 -6.90 1.10 -14.18
C SER A 145 -8.25 0.82 -13.53
N LEU A 146 -9.07 -0.02 -14.14
CA LEU A 146 -10.34 -0.48 -13.55
C LEU A 146 -10.07 -1.38 -12.33
N ASP A 147 -9.16 -2.32 -12.45
CA ASP A 147 -8.75 -3.18 -11.32
C ASP A 147 -8.24 -2.35 -10.13
N LEU A 148 -7.43 -1.31 -10.39
CA LEU A 148 -6.91 -0.43 -9.34
C LEU A 148 -8.03 0.21 -8.52
N GLN A 149 -9.11 0.64 -9.17
CA GLN A 149 -10.25 1.26 -8.49
C GLN A 149 -10.94 0.29 -7.52
N ASP A 150 -10.97 -1.00 -7.86
CA ASP A 150 -11.57 -2.03 -7.00
C ASP A 150 -10.76 -2.29 -5.72
N TYR A 151 -9.44 -2.02 -5.75
CA TYR A 151 -8.54 -2.25 -4.62
C TYR A 151 -8.29 -1.00 -3.77
N LEU A 152 -8.56 0.20 -4.29
CA LEU A 152 -8.13 1.45 -3.67
C LEU A 152 -8.99 1.85 -2.49
N THR A 153 -8.35 2.06 -1.34
CA THR A 153 -8.95 2.61 -0.13
C THR A 153 -8.16 3.81 0.36
N VAL A 154 -8.86 4.82 0.87
CA VAL A 154 -8.28 6.09 1.32
C VAL A 154 -8.69 6.34 2.77
N ASN A 155 -7.72 6.54 3.65
CA ASN A 155 -7.94 6.75 5.08
C ASN A 155 -7.15 7.96 5.61
N GLY A 156 -7.72 8.64 6.58
CA GLY A 156 -7.02 9.62 7.41
C GLY A 156 -7.01 9.16 8.86
N HIS A 157 -5.86 9.24 9.50
CA HIS A 157 -5.64 8.75 10.87
C HIS A 157 -5.40 9.86 11.89
N SER A 158 -5.44 11.14 11.48
CA SER A 158 -5.06 12.25 12.36
C SER A 158 -3.64 12.07 12.91
N SER A 159 -3.45 12.39 14.17
CA SER A 159 -2.22 12.12 14.93
C SER A 159 -2.23 10.75 15.64
N ALA A 160 -3.22 9.91 15.36
CA ALA A 160 -3.27 8.55 15.91
C ALA A 160 -2.17 7.70 15.28
N ASN A 161 -1.38 7.03 16.10
CA ASN A 161 -0.24 6.23 15.66
C ASN A 161 0.76 7.01 14.77
N PRO A 162 1.33 8.11 15.26
CA PRO A 162 2.24 8.92 14.46
C PRO A 162 3.42 8.06 14.00
N ILE A 163 3.85 8.30 12.76
CA ILE A 163 5.11 7.73 12.25
C ILE A 163 6.24 8.50 12.94
N LEU A 164 6.89 7.87 13.88
CA LEU A 164 8.00 8.47 14.62
C LEU A 164 9.27 8.49 13.77
N ASP A 165 10.06 9.54 13.91
CA ASP A 165 11.40 9.59 13.33
C ASP A 165 12.36 8.60 14.04
N ALA A 166 13.59 8.50 13.56
CA ALA A 166 14.60 7.60 14.14
C ALA A 166 14.97 7.93 15.60
N GLN A 167 14.58 9.10 16.08
CA GLN A 167 14.78 9.57 17.46
C GLN A 167 13.55 9.36 18.35
N GLY A 168 12.44 8.89 17.78
CA GLY A 168 11.21 8.63 18.51
C GLY A 168 10.32 9.86 18.75
N ASN A 169 10.48 10.92 17.94
CA ASN A 169 9.65 12.12 17.96
C ASN A 169 8.54 12.05 16.91
#